data_110abcc0582e688fb63398ac1e3cbfa4
#
_entry.id   110abcc0582e688fb63398ac1e3cbfa4
#
_cell.length_a   1.000
_cell.length_b   1.000
_cell.length_c   1.000
_cell.angle_alpha   90.00
_cell.angle_beta   90.00
_cell.angle_gamma   90.00
#
_symmetry.space_group_name_H-M   'P 1'
#
loop_
_entity.id
_entity.type
_entity.pdbx_description
1 polymer ?
#
loop_
_entity_poly.entity_id
_entity_poly.type
_entity_poly.pdbx_seq_one_letter_code
_entity_poly.pdbx_strand_id
1 'polypeptide(L)'
;MQLRELRDYCQRRGWEIAGEFVDTGWSGAKASRPQLDRLMADAHQARFDAVLVWKLDRWGRSLIQSLQSVQELASMGVRFIAVTQNIDTDESNPMSRFMLHIFGAFAEFEREMIRERTVSGVRAAKAKGKKLGRPKRVFRRDEVMRLRASGQSWRAIAKQLGVPVSTVIDSSRSSVFNKEG
;
A
#
# COMPACT_ATOMS: atom_id res chain seq x y z
N MET A 1 -12.58 22.48 -20.34
CA MET A 1 -11.32 23.14 -20.73
C MET A 1 -10.18 22.11 -20.72
N GLN A 2 -9.79 21.49 -19.60
CA GLN A 2 -8.66 20.56 -19.51
C GLN A 2 -8.73 19.38 -20.50
N LEU A 3 -9.84 18.63 -20.55
CA LEU A 3 -10.01 17.49 -21.48
C LEU A 3 -9.88 17.90 -22.96
N ARG A 4 -10.39 19.08 -23.31
CA ARG A 4 -10.27 19.59 -24.69
C ARG A 4 -8.80 19.80 -25.05
N GLU A 5 -8.04 20.44 -24.18
CA GLU A 5 -6.59 20.66 -24.41
C GLU A 5 -5.80 19.35 -24.54
N LEU A 6 -6.17 18.31 -23.74
CA LEU A 6 -5.54 16.99 -23.84
C LEU A 6 -5.90 16.29 -25.17
N ARG A 7 -7.16 16.37 -25.61
CA ARG A 7 -7.58 15.85 -26.91
C ARG A 7 -6.86 16.54 -28.06
N ASP A 8 -6.76 17.88 -28.01
CA ASP A 8 -6.04 18.67 -29.00
C ASP A 8 -4.54 18.33 -29.05
N TYR A 9 -3.97 17.96 -27.87
CA TYR A 9 -2.58 17.48 -27.79
C TYR A 9 -2.42 16.13 -28.48
N CYS A 10 -3.31 15.15 -28.23
CA CYS A 10 -3.31 13.85 -28.89
C CYS A 10 -3.45 14.00 -30.41
N GLN A 11 -4.42 14.80 -30.84
CA GLN A 11 -4.68 15.04 -32.28
C GLN A 11 -3.45 15.61 -32.99
N ARG A 12 -2.78 16.60 -32.40
CA ARG A 12 -1.55 17.19 -32.97
C ARG A 12 -0.40 16.20 -33.10
N ARG A 13 -0.38 15.17 -32.26
CA ARG A 13 0.64 14.11 -32.29
C ARG A 13 0.23 12.88 -33.09
N GLY A 14 -0.98 12.85 -33.62
CA GLY A 14 -1.53 11.68 -34.31
C GLY A 14 -1.73 10.48 -33.40
N TRP A 15 -1.99 10.73 -32.10
CA TRP A 15 -2.17 9.66 -31.11
C TRP A 15 -3.64 9.28 -30.99
N GLU A 16 -3.88 7.97 -30.90
CA GLU A 16 -5.21 7.43 -30.61
C GLU A 16 -5.51 7.51 -29.11
N ILE A 17 -6.74 7.90 -28.76
CA ILE A 17 -7.20 7.98 -27.39
C ILE A 17 -7.80 6.63 -26.99
N ALA A 18 -7.07 5.83 -26.21
CA ALA A 18 -7.51 4.54 -25.72
C ALA A 18 -8.63 4.64 -24.65
N GLY A 19 -8.67 5.75 -23.90
CA GLY A 19 -9.71 6.00 -22.91
C GLY A 19 -9.56 7.35 -22.20
N GLU A 20 -10.64 7.79 -21.55
CA GLU A 20 -10.67 9.00 -20.74
C GLU A 20 -11.12 8.67 -19.32
N PHE A 21 -10.30 9.03 -18.33
CA PHE A 21 -10.50 8.73 -16.92
C PHE A 21 -10.73 10.03 -16.16
N VAL A 22 -11.97 10.28 -15.74
CA VAL A 22 -12.37 11.55 -15.12
C VAL A 22 -12.99 11.32 -13.76
N ASP A 23 -12.31 11.76 -12.70
CA ASP A 23 -12.86 11.80 -11.36
C ASP A 23 -13.46 13.19 -11.10
N THR A 24 -14.80 13.33 -11.15
CA THR A 24 -15.51 14.60 -10.95
C THR A 24 -15.96 14.74 -9.49
N GLY A 25 -15.86 15.97 -8.93
CA GLY A 25 -16.51 16.34 -7.66
C GLY A 25 -15.90 15.77 -6.40
N TRP A 26 -14.65 15.32 -6.41
CA TRP A 26 -13.98 14.76 -5.24
C TRP A 26 -13.28 15.85 -4.44
N SER A 27 -13.87 16.23 -3.29
CA SER A 27 -13.15 16.99 -2.27
C SER A 27 -12.08 16.09 -1.63
N GLY A 28 -10.92 16.62 -1.29
CA GLY A 28 -9.75 15.88 -0.79
C GLY A 28 -9.94 14.99 0.45
N ALA A 29 -11.18 14.88 0.97
CA ALA A 29 -11.53 14.09 2.16
C ALA A 29 -11.92 12.63 1.86
N LYS A 30 -12.31 12.26 0.62
CA LYS A 30 -12.71 10.89 0.29
C LYS A 30 -11.55 10.06 -0.26
N ALA A 31 -11.35 8.88 0.32
CA ALA A 31 -10.18 8.03 0.09
C ALA A 31 -10.11 7.31 -1.28
N SER A 32 -11.18 7.26 -2.08
CA SER A 32 -11.23 6.51 -3.34
C SER A 32 -11.19 7.41 -4.56
N ARG A 33 -10.40 7.03 -5.57
CA ARG A 33 -10.35 7.63 -6.91
C ARG A 33 -10.58 6.54 -7.95
N PRO A 34 -11.84 6.15 -8.17
CA PRO A 34 -12.18 4.96 -8.94
C PRO A 34 -11.67 5.01 -10.39
N GLN A 35 -11.59 6.20 -10.99
CA GLN A 35 -11.08 6.32 -12.36
C GLN A 35 -9.56 6.24 -12.41
N LEU A 36 -8.85 6.79 -11.42
CA LEU A 36 -7.41 6.61 -11.30
C LEU A 36 -7.06 5.13 -11.03
N ASP A 37 -7.78 4.48 -10.11
CA ASP A 37 -7.58 3.06 -9.79
C ASP A 37 -7.80 2.18 -11.03
N ARG A 38 -8.83 2.49 -11.83
CA ARG A 38 -9.10 1.82 -13.10
C ARG A 38 -8.00 2.08 -14.13
N LEU A 39 -7.53 3.31 -14.26
CA LEU A 39 -6.42 3.65 -15.15
C LEU A 39 -5.16 2.85 -14.80
N MET A 40 -4.80 2.76 -13.53
CA MET A 40 -3.64 1.96 -13.08
C MET A 40 -3.83 0.48 -13.38
N ALA A 41 -5.04 -0.06 -13.18
CA ALA A 41 -5.35 -1.45 -13.53
C ALA A 41 -5.24 -1.71 -15.06
N ASP A 42 -5.68 -0.77 -15.88
CA ASP A 42 -5.56 -0.84 -17.34
C ASP A 42 -4.09 -0.69 -17.80
N ALA A 43 -3.26 0.10 -17.10
CA ALA A 43 -1.82 0.19 -17.32
C ALA A 43 -1.11 -1.15 -17.04
N HIS A 44 -1.45 -1.83 -15.95
CA HIS A 44 -0.95 -3.18 -15.65
C HIS A 44 -1.30 -4.21 -16.73
N GLN A 45 -2.37 -3.98 -17.49
CA GLN A 45 -2.78 -4.83 -18.61
C GLN A 45 -2.21 -4.37 -19.96
N ALA A 46 -1.30 -3.38 -19.96
CA ALA A 46 -0.69 -2.80 -21.16
C ALA A 46 -1.72 -2.36 -22.22
N ARG A 47 -2.84 -1.75 -21.78
CA ARG A 47 -3.91 -1.31 -22.68
C ARG A 47 -3.61 -0.01 -23.41
N PHE A 48 -2.56 0.69 -23.01
CA PHE A 48 -2.10 1.95 -23.60
C PHE A 48 -0.63 2.16 -23.29
N ASP A 49 0.04 2.97 -24.12
CA ASP A 49 1.47 3.25 -24.04
C ASP A 49 1.80 4.55 -23.29
N ALA A 50 0.82 5.44 -23.15
CA ALA A 50 1.02 6.73 -22.53
C ALA A 50 -0.18 7.20 -21.72
N VAL A 51 0.09 7.94 -20.64
CA VAL A 51 -0.89 8.65 -19.82
C VAL A 51 -0.65 10.14 -19.93
N LEU A 52 -1.68 10.88 -20.33
CA LEU A 52 -1.65 12.33 -20.39
C LEU A 52 -2.48 12.94 -19.27
N VAL A 53 -1.89 13.90 -18.57
CA VAL A 53 -2.60 14.73 -17.59
C VAL A 53 -2.39 16.20 -17.90
N TRP A 54 -3.33 17.03 -17.49
CA TRP A 54 -3.20 18.46 -17.68
C TRP A 54 -2.09 19.06 -16.80
N LYS A 55 -2.04 18.65 -15.50
CA LYS A 55 -0.99 19.00 -14.54
C LYS A 55 -0.77 17.86 -13.55
N LEU A 56 0.43 17.76 -13.00
CA LEU A 56 0.79 16.78 -11.99
C LEU A 56 -0.05 16.90 -10.69
N ASP A 57 -0.47 18.13 -10.32
CA ASP A 57 -1.34 18.37 -9.17
C ASP A 57 -2.77 17.80 -9.34
N ARG A 58 -3.16 17.49 -10.56
CA ARG A 58 -4.41 16.78 -10.88
C ARG A 58 -4.26 15.27 -10.80
N TRP A 59 -3.04 14.78 -10.88
CA TRP A 59 -2.72 13.37 -10.86
C TRP A 59 -2.86 12.74 -9.47
N GLY A 60 -2.27 13.33 -8.42
CA GLY A 60 -2.27 12.79 -7.06
C GLY A 60 -2.73 13.79 -5.99
N ARG A 61 -2.96 13.29 -4.78
CA ARG A 61 -3.34 14.11 -3.60
C ARG A 61 -2.14 14.73 -2.91
N SER A 62 -1.01 14.10 -3.00
CA SER A 62 0.27 14.61 -2.53
C SER A 62 1.28 14.48 -3.66
N LEU A 63 2.29 15.34 -3.63
CA LEU A 63 3.39 15.25 -4.59
C LEU A 63 4.01 13.85 -4.58
N ILE A 64 4.21 13.29 -3.40
CA ILE A 64 4.85 11.98 -3.21
C ILE A 64 4.03 10.86 -3.85
N GLN A 65 2.73 10.78 -3.58
CA GLN A 65 1.87 9.79 -4.23
C GLN A 65 1.86 9.94 -5.75
N SER A 66 1.87 11.20 -6.24
CA SER A 66 1.98 11.46 -7.67
C SER A 66 3.28 10.93 -8.26
N LEU A 67 4.40 11.15 -7.58
CA LEU A 67 5.71 10.68 -8.03
C LEU A 67 5.82 9.16 -8.00
N GLN A 68 5.28 8.51 -6.96
CA GLN A 68 5.26 7.04 -6.85
C GLN A 68 4.46 6.41 -7.99
N SER A 69 3.27 6.91 -8.28
CA SER A 69 2.46 6.38 -9.38
C SER A 69 3.04 6.68 -10.77
N VAL A 70 3.73 7.80 -10.94
CA VAL A 70 4.50 8.07 -12.18
C VAL A 70 5.66 7.08 -12.33
N GLN A 71 6.38 6.78 -11.25
CA GLN A 71 7.44 5.78 -11.26
C GLN A 71 6.90 4.37 -11.53
N GLU A 72 5.74 4.04 -10.98
CA GLU A 72 5.05 2.77 -11.25
C GLU A 72 4.67 2.64 -12.73
N LEU A 73 4.08 3.69 -13.34
CA LEU A 73 3.81 3.73 -14.78
C LEU A 73 5.08 3.54 -15.61
N ALA A 74 6.15 4.25 -15.27
CA ALA A 74 7.44 4.10 -15.96
C ALA A 74 8.00 2.67 -15.86
N SER A 75 7.85 2.00 -14.69
CA SER A 75 8.28 0.60 -14.53
C SER A 75 7.48 -0.39 -15.39
N MET A 76 6.27 -0.03 -15.78
CA MET A 76 5.41 -0.78 -16.71
C MET A 76 5.66 -0.41 -18.18
N GLY A 77 6.61 0.50 -18.47
CA GLY A 77 6.85 1.01 -19.83
C GLY A 77 5.81 2.04 -20.30
N VAL A 78 4.95 2.53 -19.42
CA VAL A 78 3.92 3.52 -19.74
C VAL A 78 4.47 4.93 -19.56
N ARG A 79 4.50 5.70 -20.63
CA ARG A 79 4.95 7.10 -20.65
C ARG A 79 3.96 8.00 -19.92
N PHE A 80 4.45 8.89 -19.06
CA PHE A 80 3.63 9.87 -18.36
C PHE A 80 3.94 11.29 -18.86
N ILE A 81 2.89 12.08 -19.18
CA ILE A 81 3.04 13.43 -19.70
C ILE A 81 2.12 14.39 -18.95
N ALA A 82 2.68 15.43 -18.31
CA ALA A 82 1.93 16.54 -17.77
C ALA A 82 2.07 17.76 -18.70
N VAL A 83 1.05 18.00 -19.54
CA VAL A 83 1.12 18.86 -20.71
C VAL A 83 1.50 20.30 -20.37
N THR A 84 0.92 20.91 -19.33
CA THR A 84 1.17 22.32 -18.98
C THR A 84 2.45 22.57 -18.21
N GLN A 85 3.07 21.51 -17.68
CA GLN A 85 4.32 21.60 -16.92
C GLN A 85 5.53 21.11 -17.72
N ASN A 86 5.29 20.68 -18.96
CA ASN A 86 6.31 20.11 -19.84
C ASN A 86 7.08 18.94 -19.19
N ILE A 87 6.39 18.17 -18.32
CA ILE A 87 6.90 16.94 -17.72
C ILE A 87 6.58 15.79 -18.68
N ASP A 88 7.58 15.03 -19.06
CA ASP A 88 7.47 13.90 -19.97
C ASP A 88 8.48 12.84 -19.54
N THR A 89 8.03 11.61 -19.32
CA THR A 89 8.88 10.49 -18.88
C THR A 89 9.43 9.65 -20.03
N ASP A 90 9.50 10.19 -21.23
CA ASP A 90 10.11 9.53 -22.38
C ASP A 90 11.57 9.17 -22.09
N GLU A 91 11.92 7.89 -22.11
CA GLU A 91 13.26 7.39 -21.80
C GLU A 91 14.35 7.90 -22.77
N SER A 92 13.97 8.29 -23.97
CA SER A 92 14.90 8.89 -24.94
C SER A 92 15.39 10.27 -24.52
N ASN A 93 14.66 10.96 -23.62
CA ASN A 93 15.01 12.29 -23.14
C ASN A 93 15.86 12.21 -21.85
N PRO A 94 17.11 12.72 -21.85
CA PRO A 94 17.96 12.74 -20.65
C PRO A 94 17.35 13.46 -19.44
N MET A 95 16.55 14.52 -19.68
CA MET A 95 15.86 15.26 -18.63
C MET A 95 14.78 14.39 -17.97
N SER A 96 14.07 13.58 -18.74
CA SER A 96 13.06 12.64 -18.22
C SER A 96 13.71 11.60 -17.29
N ARG A 97 14.83 11.02 -17.69
CA ARG A 97 15.59 10.10 -16.85
C ARG A 97 16.04 10.76 -15.56
N PHE A 98 16.58 11.97 -15.63
CA PHE A 98 16.97 12.73 -14.45
C PHE A 98 15.78 12.97 -13.51
N MET A 99 14.62 13.37 -14.03
CA MET A 99 13.39 13.54 -13.25
C MET A 99 12.94 12.23 -12.59
N LEU A 100 12.98 11.11 -13.30
CA LEU A 100 12.64 9.79 -12.73
C LEU A 100 13.59 9.39 -11.60
N HIS A 101 14.89 9.67 -11.71
CA HIS A 101 15.85 9.44 -10.61
C HIS A 101 15.56 10.30 -9.39
N ILE A 102 15.22 11.58 -9.59
CA ILE A 102 14.80 12.47 -8.49
C ILE A 102 13.53 11.91 -7.82
N PHE A 103 12.54 11.49 -8.61
CA PHE A 103 11.30 10.92 -8.07
C PHE A 103 11.57 9.65 -7.26
N GLY A 104 12.45 8.78 -7.74
CA GLY A 104 12.91 7.60 -7.01
C GLY A 104 13.55 7.95 -5.67
N ALA A 105 14.47 8.88 -5.66
CA ALA A 105 15.15 9.36 -4.44
C ALA A 105 14.17 9.97 -3.42
N PHE A 106 13.18 10.74 -3.87
CA PHE A 106 12.13 11.26 -3.00
C PHE A 106 11.26 10.15 -2.39
N ALA A 107 10.90 9.15 -3.18
CA ALA A 107 10.11 8.01 -2.70
C ALA A 107 10.87 7.18 -1.66
N GLU A 108 12.18 6.99 -1.83
CA GLU A 108 13.04 6.32 -0.84
C GLU A 108 13.17 7.14 0.44
N PHE A 109 13.42 8.44 0.33
CA PHE A 109 13.49 9.34 1.48
C PHE A 109 12.20 9.29 2.32
N GLU A 110 11.04 9.31 1.68
CA GLU A 110 9.77 9.22 2.40
C GLU A 110 9.59 7.89 3.13
N ARG A 111 9.92 6.76 2.48
CA ARG A 111 9.86 5.44 3.12
C ARG A 111 10.71 5.41 4.38
N GLU A 112 11.92 5.99 4.34
CA GLU A 112 12.82 6.04 5.49
C GLU A 112 12.23 6.94 6.60
N MET A 113 11.67 8.09 6.26
CA MET A 113 10.98 8.97 7.23
C MET A 113 9.78 8.29 7.89
N ILE A 114 8.99 7.53 7.15
CA ILE A 114 7.87 6.74 7.70
C ILE A 114 8.40 5.65 8.62
N ARG A 115 9.46 4.95 8.21
CA ARG A 115 10.12 3.91 9.01
C ARG A 115 10.64 4.47 10.33
N GLU A 116 11.35 5.60 10.31
CA GLU A 116 11.85 6.27 11.50
C GLU A 116 10.72 6.66 12.47
N ARG A 117 9.64 7.27 11.95
CA ARG A 117 8.46 7.62 12.75
C ARG A 117 7.81 6.39 13.38
N THR A 118 7.68 5.31 12.60
CA THR A 118 7.10 4.04 13.07
C THR A 118 7.96 3.43 14.17
N VAL A 119 9.27 3.34 13.97
CA VAL A 119 10.22 2.82 14.97
C VAL A 119 10.19 3.66 16.24
N SER A 120 10.21 4.98 16.11
CA SER A 120 10.12 5.89 17.25
C SER A 120 8.80 5.76 18.00
N GLY A 121 7.67 5.64 17.29
CA GLY A 121 6.35 5.40 17.87
C GLY A 121 6.27 4.06 18.62
N VAL A 122 6.83 3.00 18.04
CA VAL A 122 6.92 1.67 18.67
C VAL A 122 7.78 1.71 19.94
N ARG A 123 8.94 2.39 19.90
CA ARG A 123 9.82 2.57 21.07
C ARG A 123 9.10 3.34 22.18
N ALA A 124 8.42 4.45 21.85
CA ALA A 124 7.66 5.23 22.81
C ALA A 124 6.50 4.44 23.43
N ALA A 125 5.79 3.63 22.65
CA ALA A 125 4.73 2.76 23.13
C ALA A 125 5.27 1.68 24.08
N LYS A 126 6.43 1.08 23.74
CA LYS A 126 7.12 0.10 24.60
C LYS A 126 7.59 0.72 25.91
N ALA A 127 8.16 1.93 25.87
CA ALA A 127 8.57 2.68 27.07
C ALA A 127 7.39 3.00 28.00
N LYS A 128 6.17 3.20 27.44
CA LYS A 128 4.93 3.37 28.21
C LYS A 128 4.30 2.05 28.67
N GLY A 129 5.01 0.92 28.58
CA GLY A 129 4.52 -0.39 29.00
C GLY A 129 3.43 -1.02 28.13
N LYS A 130 3.14 -0.44 26.95
CA LYS A 130 2.15 -1.03 26.04
C LYS A 130 2.65 -2.35 25.49
N LYS A 131 1.85 -3.41 25.62
CA LYS A 131 2.13 -4.70 24.97
C LYS A 131 1.90 -4.54 23.47
N LEU A 132 2.96 -4.73 22.69
CA LEU A 132 2.96 -4.64 21.24
C LEU A 132 2.73 -6.03 20.63
N GLY A 133 2.22 -6.07 19.43
CA GLY A 133 1.95 -7.29 18.69
C GLY A 133 0.48 -7.73 18.75
N ARG A 134 0.22 -8.93 18.20
CA ARG A 134 -1.13 -9.48 18.16
C ARG A 134 -1.61 -9.79 19.58
N PRO A 135 -2.81 -9.34 19.99
CA PRO A 135 -3.38 -9.68 21.29
C PRO A 135 -3.46 -11.21 21.48
N LYS A 136 -3.11 -11.66 22.70
CA LYS A 136 -3.26 -13.09 23.02
C LYS A 136 -4.75 -13.44 22.96
N ARG A 137 -5.09 -14.58 22.36
CA ARG A 137 -6.46 -15.09 22.38
C ARG A 137 -6.91 -15.34 23.82
N VAL A 138 -8.11 -14.86 24.14
CA VAL A 138 -8.77 -15.13 25.41
C VAL A 138 -9.51 -16.46 25.27
N PHE A 139 -9.13 -17.47 26.07
CA PHE A 139 -9.81 -18.76 26.18
C PHE A 139 -9.48 -19.39 27.53
N ARG A 140 -10.22 -20.39 27.93
CA ARG A 140 -10.09 -21.03 29.27
C ARG A 140 -8.89 -21.96 29.30
N ARG A 141 -7.74 -21.44 29.76
CA ARG A 141 -6.49 -22.18 29.86
C ARG A 141 -6.52 -23.23 30.96
N ASP A 142 -7.23 -22.98 32.05
CA ASP A 142 -7.53 -23.91 33.13
C ASP A 142 -8.21 -25.18 32.60
N GLU A 143 -9.12 -25.03 31.66
CA GLU A 143 -9.85 -26.13 31.05
C GLU A 143 -8.96 -26.98 30.14
N VAL A 144 -7.98 -26.39 29.46
CA VAL A 144 -6.97 -27.14 28.68
C VAL A 144 -6.25 -28.19 29.54
N MET A 145 -5.79 -27.78 30.71
CA MET A 145 -5.08 -28.68 31.62
C MET A 145 -6.00 -29.77 32.16
N ARG A 146 -7.24 -29.44 32.50
CA ARG A 146 -8.25 -30.41 32.98
C ARG A 146 -8.59 -31.45 31.89
N LEU A 147 -8.84 -31.00 30.67
CA LEU A 147 -9.15 -31.88 29.54
C LEU A 147 -7.95 -32.76 29.16
N ARG A 148 -6.73 -32.22 29.30
CA ARG A 148 -5.52 -33.01 29.08
C ARG A 148 -5.32 -34.10 30.16
N ALA A 149 -5.59 -33.77 31.41
CA ALA A 149 -5.53 -34.71 32.50
C ALA A 149 -6.55 -35.86 32.38
N SER A 150 -7.71 -35.57 31.73
CA SER A 150 -8.71 -36.62 31.39
C SER A 150 -8.36 -37.46 30.14
N GLY A 151 -7.12 -37.32 29.62
CA GLY A 151 -6.60 -38.15 28.52
C GLY A 151 -6.94 -37.65 27.10
N GLN A 152 -7.60 -36.49 26.94
CA GLN A 152 -7.94 -35.98 25.62
C GLN A 152 -6.70 -35.55 24.83
N SER A 153 -6.76 -35.78 23.51
CA SER A 153 -5.71 -35.34 22.59
C SER A 153 -5.71 -33.81 22.38
N TRP A 154 -4.53 -33.22 22.07
CA TRP A 154 -4.42 -31.78 21.79
C TRP A 154 -5.35 -31.32 20.66
N ARG A 155 -5.59 -32.18 19.66
CA ARG A 155 -6.51 -31.89 18.55
C ARG A 155 -7.97 -31.86 19.01
N ALA A 156 -8.38 -32.79 19.89
CA ALA A 156 -9.72 -32.82 20.45
C ALA A 156 -9.99 -31.58 21.31
N ILE A 157 -9.05 -31.22 22.19
CA ILE A 157 -9.11 -30.03 23.05
C ILE A 157 -9.20 -28.76 22.19
N ALA A 158 -8.37 -28.64 21.15
CA ALA A 158 -8.39 -27.51 20.25
C ALA A 158 -9.75 -27.34 19.53
N LYS A 159 -10.33 -28.45 19.07
CA LYS A 159 -11.65 -28.47 18.45
C LYS A 159 -12.75 -28.05 19.44
N GLN A 160 -12.72 -28.57 20.66
CA GLN A 160 -13.71 -28.28 21.70
C GLN A 160 -13.66 -26.81 22.15
N LEU A 161 -12.47 -26.22 22.26
CA LEU A 161 -12.28 -24.82 22.69
C LEU A 161 -12.31 -23.80 21.55
N GLY A 162 -12.47 -24.24 20.30
CA GLY A 162 -12.51 -23.35 19.13
C GLY A 162 -11.22 -22.58 18.85
N VAL A 163 -10.05 -23.16 19.23
CA VAL A 163 -8.74 -22.52 19.09
C VAL A 163 -7.76 -23.41 18.30
N PRO A 164 -6.74 -22.84 17.65
CA PRO A 164 -5.70 -23.63 16.97
C PRO A 164 -4.95 -24.55 17.93
N VAL A 165 -4.55 -25.71 17.46
CA VAL A 165 -3.79 -26.72 18.23
C VAL A 165 -2.50 -26.14 18.80
N SER A 166 -1.77 -25.32 18.04
CA SER A 166 -0.57 -24.59 18.50
C SER A 166 -0.86 -23.72 19.73
N THR A 167 -2.00 -23.01 19.74
CA THR A 167 -2.40 -22.15 20.86
C THR A 167 -2.66 -22.98 22.15
N VAL A 168 -3.25 -24.17 21.99
CA VAL A 168 -3.49 -25.09 23.12
C VAL A 168 -2.16 -25.60 23.69
N ILE A 169 -1.25 -26.05 22.83
CA ILE A 169 0.07 -26.55 23.25
C ILE A 169 0.90 -25.44 23.94
N ASP A 170 0.92 -24.22 23.35
CA ASP A 170 1.65 -23.09 23.93
C ASP A 170 1.09 -22.68 25.30
N SER A 171 -0.23 -22.79 25.48
CA SER A 171 -0.84 -22.49 26.79
C SER A 171 -0.45 -23.49 27.87
N SER A 172 -0.25 -24.75 27.53
CA SER A 172 0.20 -25.79 28.49
C SER A 172 1.64 -25.58 28.90
N ARG A 173 2.52 -25.14 28.00
CA ARG A 173 3.92 -24.83 28.31
C ARG A 173 4.07 -23.59 29.20
N SER A 174 3.24 -22.56 28.97
CA SER A 174 3.30 -21.33 29.78
C SER A 174 2.81 -21.51 31.23
N SER A 175 2.01 -22.55 31.53
CA SER A 175 1.55 -22.84 32.90
C SER A 175 2.57 -23.58 33.75
N VAL A 176 3.56 -24.23 33.14
CA VAL A 176 4.65 -24.92 33.85
C VAL A 176 5.67 -23.91 34.40
N PHE A 177 5.91 -22.80 33.69
CA PHE A 177 6.89 -21.78 34.14
C PHE A 177 6.39 -20.83 35.22
N ASN A 178 5.07 -20.78 35.53
CA ASN A 178 4.53 -19.91 36.58
C ASN A 178 4.33 -20.60 37.95
N LYS A 179 4.89 -21.81 38.17
CA LYS A 179 4.82 -22.50 39.46
C LYS A 179 6.12 -22.46 40.28
N GLU A 180 7.17 -21.80 39.75
CA GLU A 180 8.46 -21.64 40.41
C GLU A 180 8.80 -20.13 40.58
N GLY A 181 7.90 -19.35 41.18
CA GLY A 181 8.15 -17.96 41.50
C GLY A 181 7.23 -17.48 42.63
#